data_0ffb8969d8342d4a784675c8fb511e7c
#
_entry.id   0ffb8969d8342d4a784675c8fb511e7c
#
_cell.length_a   1.000
_cell.length_b   1.000
_cell.length_c   1.000
_cell.angle_alpha   90.00
_cell.angle_beta   90.00
_cell.angle_gamma   90.00
#
_symmetry.space_group_name_H-M   'P 1'
#
loop_
_entity.id
_entity.type
_entity.pdbx_description
1 polymer ?
#
loop_
_entity_poly.entity_id
_entity_poly.type
_entity_poly.pdbx_seq_one_letter_code
_entity_poly.pdbx_strand_id
1 'polypeptide(L)'
;MVQASSNRRTLHLNAFAYSLTTFGASLMTGVFSFYYVKLFLNKYEISESWFQISQVVYLLWNAINDPLFAYFQDNSNIAVFRQRRLSILYGAPIFAVSFLFPWFPWRDYEKNDWLCGVHLMVTLSFYDALYTFVLLAQCALFAEISTKYEDRILLTNWSQIAKTLGATSVFFTEFISNSMQNFQAFQMCCVLIAFVGWLSMTYTGRNVHTHQDAMFEKQKSESLLEPEKIQLSLYNSFKQICFEKNFLCFIGTNFLMVFHIQYLVSFLAILGDQLIPDDDISSFSRKVVYGSTQILPQVLVLLLSSTVSKIGYYSLMVCSFYLKLILASLMFLLGPTHTWFIAFFLLLDCGLSNAVFNFANLPLSDIIDDDQQRHQRKSPLSSSVFGFNALFTKPAQSFAPMLVVSILNSHGYTEMKHGTASEDQSEELHAAMFNILCLLPIAIAVLQLIVWRPYSIRSSHKIVPVHLEN
;
A
#
# COMPACT_ATOMS: atom_id res chain seq x y z
N MET A 1 -13.65 -33.66 -15.30
CA MET A 1 -14.50 -32.48 -14.97
C MET A 1 -14.73 -32.31 -13.47
N VAL A 2 -15.08 -33.32 -12.70
CA VAL A 2 -15.36 -33.23 -11.26
C VAL A 2 -14.12 -32.78 -10.44
N GLN A 3 -12.93 -33.25 -10.75
CA GLN A 3 -11.67 -32.92 -10.08
C GLN A 3 -11.23 -31.47 -10.37
N ALA A 4 -11.48 -30.96 -11.58
CA ALA A 4 -11.19 -29.57 -11.95
C ALA A 4 -12.16 -28.56 -11.29
N SER A 5 -13.44 -28.95 -11.10
CA SER A 5 -14.43 -28.11 -10.41
C SER A 5 -14.17 -28.07 -8.89
N SER A 6 -13.74 -29.17 -8.28
CA SER A 6 -13.32 -29.22 -6.87
C SER A 6 -12.11 -28.33 -6.62
N ASN A 7 -11.10 -28.34 -7.49
CA ASN A 7 -9.90 -27.51 -7.37
C ASN A 7 -10.21 -26.00 -7.50
N ARG A 8 -11.11 -25.60 -8.39
CA ARG A 8 -11.56 -24.21 -8.52
C ARG A 8 -12.31 -23.72 -7.29
N ARG A 9 -13.21 -24.54 -6.73
CA ARG A 9 -13.97 -24.19 -5.52
C ARG A 9 -13.04 -23.99 -4.32
N THR A 10 -12.05 -24.84 -4.15
CA THR A 10 -11.04 -24.74 -3.09
C THR A 10 -10.21 -23.47 -3.23
N LEU A 11 -9.84 -23.09 -4.46
CA LEU A 11 -9.12 -21.86 -4.74
C LEU A 11 -9.93 -20.60 -4.41
N HIS A 12 -11.22 -20.56 -4.77
CA HIS A 12 -12.09 -19.44 -4.40
C HIS A 12 -12.26 -19.30 -2.90
N LEU A 13 -12.39 -20.40 -2.17
CA LEU A 13 -12.46 -20.39 -0.69
C LEU A 13 -11.15 -19.91 -0.08
N ASN A 14 -10.01 -20.32 -0.63
CA ASN A 14 -8.70 -19.85 -0.19
C ASN A 14 -8.49 -18.36 -0.48
N ALA A 15 -8.93 -17.87 -1.65
CA ALA A 15 -8.88 -16.47 -2.02
C ALA A 15 -9.79 -15.60 -1.15
N PHE A 16 -10.99 -16.05 -0.84
CA PHE A 16 -11.89 -15.41 0.12
C PHE A 16 -11.26 -15.36 1.50
N ALA A 17 -10.77 -16.51 2.03
CA ALA A 17 -10.12 -16.56 3.33
C ALA A 17 -8.90 -15.63 3.40
N TYR A 18 -8.07 -15.59 2.36
CA TYR A 18 -6.93 -14.68 2.24
C TYR A 18 -7.36 -13.20 2.30
N SER A 19 -8.42 -12.84 1.57
CA SER A 19 -8.90 -11.46 1.48
C SER A 19 -9.43 -10.90 2.79
N LEU A 20 -9.82 -11.75 3.75
CA LEU A 20 -10.29 -11.32 5.06
C LEU A 20 -9.21 -10.66 5.92
N THR A 21 -7.92 -10.96 5.69
CA THR A 21 -6.83 -10.17 6.30
C THR A 21 -6.81 -8.75 5.73
N THR A 22 -6.98 -8.59 4.42
CA THR A 22 -7.09 -7.27 3.77
C THR A 22 -8.29 -6.49 4.31
N PHE A 23 -9.43 -7.15 4.47
CA PHE A 23 -10.64 -6.54 5.04
C PHE A 23 -10.38 -6.03 6.46
N GLY A 24 -9.91 -6.87 7.36
CA GLY A 24 -9.62 -6.49 8.75
C GLY A 24 -8.56 -5.40 8.87
N ALA A 25 -7.49 -5.48 8.07
CA ALA A 25 -6.48 -4.43 8.01
C ALA A 25 -7.06 -3.10 7.53
N SER A 26 -7.88 -3.11 6.46
CA SER A 26 -8.48 -1.91 5.88
C SER A 26 -9.50 -1.25 6.81
N LEU A 27 -10.28 -2.05 7.57
CA LEU A 27 -11.18 -1.54 8.61
C LEU A 27 -10.41 -0.68 9.62
N MET A 28 -9.31 -1.21 10.17
CA MET A 28 -8.52 -0.54 11.20
C MET A 28 -7.69 0.60 10.63
N THR A 29 -6.99 0.38 9.52
CA THR A 29 -6.09 1.39 8.91
C THR A 29 -6.86 2.60 8.40
N GLY A 30 -8.06 2.41 7.84
CA GLY A 30 -8.91 3.52 7.38
C GLY A 30 -9.22 4.47 8.53
N VAL A 31 -9.74 3.95 9.64
CA VAL A 31 -10.07 4.75 10.83
C VAL A 31 -8.81 5.34 11.48
N PHE A 32 -7.75 4.54 11.61
CA PHE A 32 -6.50 5.02 12.18
C PHE A 32 -5.96 6.22 11.42
N SER A 33 -5.76 6.08 10.12
CA SER A 33 -5.17 7.13 9.28
C SER A 33 -6.02 8.40 9.23
N PHE A 34 -7.35 8.26 9.27
CA PHE A 34 -8.25 9.40 9.19
C PHE A 34 -8.33 10.20 10.49
N TYR A 35 -8.28 9.53 11.66
CA TYR A 35 -8.62 10.17 12.92
C TYR A 35 -7.43 10.44 13.85
N TYR A 36 -6.27 9.75 13.73
CA TYR A 36 -5.20 9.91 14.72
C TYR A 36 -4.67 11.35 14.82
N VAL A 37 -4.49 12.03 13.67
CA VAL A 37 -4.01 13.43 13.66
C VAL A 37 -5.02 14.33 14.33
N LYS A 38 -6.30 14.22 13.95
CA LYS A 38 -7.41 14.99 14.51
C LYS A 38 -7.53 14.78 16.02
N LEU A 39 -7.38 13.54 16.48
CA LEU A 39 -7.42 13.21 17.90
C LEU A 39 -6.32 13.90 18.68
N PHE A 40 -5.06 13.71 18.26
CA PHE A 40 -3.92 14.24 19.00
C PHE A 40 -3.82 15.77 18.95
N LEU A 41 -4.14 16.38 17.80
CA LEU A 41 -4.09 17.84 17.67
C LEU A 41 -5.30 18.53 18.31
N ASN A 42 -6.52 18.03 18.13
CA ASN A 42 -7.73 18.75 18.51
C ASN A 42 -8.33 18.28 19.84
N LYS A 43 -8.17 16.98 20.19
CA LYS A 43 -8.76 16.44 21.42
C LYS A 43 -7.76 16.34 22.57
N TYR A 44 -6.53 15.91 22.27
CA TYR A 44 -5.45 15.78 23.26
C TYR A 44 -4.54 17.00 23.32
N GLU A 45 -4.73 17.97 22.42
CA GLU A 45 -4.02 19.26 22.37
C GLU A 45 -2.50 19.12 22.45
N ILE A 46 -1.94 18.12 21.75
CA ILE A 46 -0.48 17.90 21.69
C ILE A 46 0.22 19.13 21.13
N SER A 47 1.38 19.50 21.69
CA SER A 47 2.19 20.57 21.12
C SER A 47 2.76 20.19 19.75
N GLU A 48 2.90 21.17 18.87
CA GLU A 48 3.48 20.98 17.55
C GLU A 48 4.87 20.32 17.61
N SER A 49 5.72 20.76 18.55
CA SER A 49 7.05 20.20 18.74
C SER A 49 7.02 18.70 19.06
N TRP A 50 6.16 18.27 19.97
CA TRP A 50 6.01 16.85 20.31
C TRP A 50 5.39 16.05 19.17
N PHE A 51 4.45 16.64 18.43
CA PHE A 51 3.89 16.00 17.23
C PHE A 51 4.97 15.74 16.19
N GLN A 52 5.80 16.75 15.87
CA GLN A 52 6.90 16.63 14.92
C GLN A 52 7.96 15.61 15.37
N ILE A 53 8.37 15.63 16.63
CA ILE A 53 9.32 14.66 17.20
C ILE A 53 8.76 13.24 17.04
N SER A 54 7.48 13.03 17.35
CA SER A 54 6.84 11.71 17.21
C SER A 54 6.82 11.23 15.74
N GLN A 55 6.58 12.14 14.81
CA GLN A 55 6.62 11.81 13.37
C GLN A 55 8.04 11.46 12.88
N VAL A 56 9.06 12.15 13.37
CA VAL A 56 10.46 11.83 13.02
C VAL A 56 10.87 10.45 13.57
N VAL A 57 10.55 10.18 14.84
CA VAL A 57 10.81 8.84 15.42
C VAL A 57 10.07 7.75 14.67
N TYR A 58 8.81 8.00 14.32
CA TYR A 58 8.01 7.09 13.52
C TYR A 58 8.63 6.84 12.13
N LEU A 59 9.12 7.87 11.45
CA LEU A 59 9.79 7.75 10.15
C LEU A 59 11.02 6.84 10.23
N LEU A 60 11.86 7.02 11.25
CA LEU A 60 13.05 6.20 11.47
C LEU A 60 12.68 4.74 11.77
N TRP A 61 11.68 4.56 12.63
CA TRP A 61 11.16 3.23 12.95
C TRP A 61 10.61 2.51 11.71
N ASN A 62 9.79 3.21 10.92
CA ASN A 62 9.17 2.68 9.71
C ASN A 62 10.19 2.25 8.64
N ALA A 63 11.35 2.90 8.59
CA ALA A 63 12.43 2.50 7.68
C ALA A 63 13.11 1.19 8.09
N ILE A 64 13.11 0.83 9.38
CA ILE A 64 13.85 -0.32 9.91
C ILE A 64 12.94 -1.55 10.08
N ASN A 65 11.67 -1.36 10.44
CA ASN A 65 10.78 -2.45 10.84
C ASN A 65 10.50 -3.45 9.71
N ASP A 66 10.34 -3.00 8.46
CA ASP A 66 10.02 -3.87 7.33
C ASP A 66 11.11 -4.90 7.05
N PRO A 67 12.39 -4.52 6.82
CA PRO A 67 13.45 -5.48 6.58
C PRO A 67 13.72 -6.37 7.80
N LEU A 68 13.52 -5.83 9.02
CA LEU A 68 13.70 -6.59 10.26
C LEU A 68 12.66 -7.72 10.38
N PHE A 69 11.38 -7.41 10.24
CA PHE A 69 10.33 -8.44 10.29
C PHE A 69 10.39 -9.40 9.11
N ALA A 70 10.75 -8.91 7.92
CA ALA A 70 10.96 -9.74 6.75
C ALA A 70 12.01 -10.82 7.00
N TYR A 71 13.16 -10.41 7.56
CA TYR A 71 14.23 -11.32 7.90
C TYR A 71 13.81 -12.37 8.93
N PHE A 72 13.12 -11.95 10.00
CA PHE A 72 12.61 -12.89 11.01
C PHE A 72 11.59 -13.86 10.43
N GLN A 73 10.70 -13.42 9.57
CA GLN A 73 9.70 -14.28 8.96
C GLN A 73 10.30 -15.32 8.00
N ASP A 74 11.39 -15.01 7.30
CA ASP A 74 12.00 -15.94 6.35
C ASP A 74 13.04 -16.86 7.01
N ASN A 75 13.73 -16.41 8.07
CA ASN A 75 14.89 -17.11 8.63
C ASN A 75 14.66 -17.70 10.03
N SER A 76 13.54 -17.38 10.69
CA SER A 76 13.29 -17.89 12.04
C SER A 76 12.93 -19.39 12.04
N ASN A 77 13.39 -20.09 13.09
CA ASN A 77 12.98 -21.46 13.34
C ASN A 77 11.64 -21.56 14.13
N ILE A 78 11.15 -20.43 14.63
CA ILE A 78 9.89 -20.35 15.39
C ILE A 78 8.73 -20.44 14.40
N ALA A 79 7.84 -21.40 14.60
CA ALA A 79 6.71 -21.66 13.71
C ALA A 79 5.83 -20.43 13.47
N VAL A 80 5.64 -19.57 14.49
CA VAL A 80 4.84 -18.35 14.40
C VAL A 80 5.42 -17.35 13.38
N PHE A 81 6.74 -17.25 13.24
CA PHE A 81 7.37 -16.39 12.26
C PHE A 81 7.45 -17.07 10.89
N ARG A 82 7.72 -18.36 10.86
CA ARG A 82 8.00 -19.11 9.64
C ARG A 82 6.77 -19.42 8.81
N GLN A 83 5.63 -19.74 9.45
CA GLN A 83 4.38 -20.04 8.76
C GLN A 83 3.53 -18.77 8.67
N ARG A 84 3.33 -18.26 7.45
CA ARG A 84 2.64 -16.97 7.21
C ARG A 84 1.24 -16.92 7.83
N ARG A 85 0.48 -18.01 7.73
CA ARG A 85 -0.83 -18.13 8.35
C ARG A 85 -0.80 -18.02 9.87
N LEU A 86 0.26 -18.56 10.52
CA LEU A 86 0.43 -18.45 11.96
C LEU A 86 0.89 -17.05 12.39
N SER A 87 1.74 -16.39 11.58
CA SER A 87 2.08 -14.98 11.78
C SER A 87 0.82 -14.11 11.80
N ILE A 88 -0.10 -14.32 10.87
CA ILE A 88 -1.37 -13.62 10.81
C ILE A 88 -2.24 -14.00 12.03
N LEU A 89 -2.39 -15.28 12.33
CA LEU A 89 -3.24 -15.78 13.41
C LEU A 89 -2.87 -15.20 14.78
N TYR A 90 -1.59 -15.24 15.12
CA TYR A 90 -1.08 -14.75 16.41
C TYR A 90 -0.77 -13.26 16.42
N GLY A 91 -0.45 -12.67 15.26
CA GLY A 91 -0.27 -11.23 15.10
C GLY A 91 -1.58 -10.44 15.18
N ALA A 92 -2.68 -11.01 14.67
CA ALA A 92 -3.96 -10.32 14.57
C ALA A 92 -4.51 -9.77 15.90
N PRO A 93 -4.56 -10.53 17.03
CA PRO A 93 -5.06 -9.99 18.29
C PRO A 93 -4.20 -8.85 18.83
N ILE A 94 -2.86 -8.95 18.68
CA ILE A 94 -1.95 -7.91 19.16
C ILE A 94 -2.06 -6.68 18.26
N PHE A 95 -2.23 -6.85 16.95
CA PHE A 95 -2.50 -5.74 16.02
C PHE A 95 -3.82 -5.04 16.34
N ALA A 96 -4.90 -5.79 16.63
CA ALA A 96 -6.16 -5.22 17.03
C ALA A 96 -6.05 -4.41 18.33
N VAL A 97 -5.26 -4.88 19.30
CA VAL A 97 -4.97 -4.15 20.54
C VAL A 97 -4.16 -2.87 20.24
N SER A 98 -3.13 -2.95 19.39
CA SER A 98 -2.32 -1.78 19.04
C SER A 98 -3.14 -0.67 18.34
N PHE A 99 -4.14 -1.06 17.53
CA PHE A 99 -5.10 -0.13 16.94
C PHE A 99 -5.92 0.63 17.99
N LEU A 100 -6.17 0.05 19.16
CA LEU A 100 -6.96 0.69 20.22
C LEU A 100 -6.15 1.72 21.03
N PHE A 101 -4.81 1.63 21.04
CA PHE A 101 -3.96 2.47 21.88
C PHE A 101 -4.20 3.97 21.76
N PRO A 102 -4.33 4.57 20.56
CA PRO A 102 -4.51 6.02 20.44
C PRO A 102 -5.83 6.50 21.03
N TRP A 103 -6.87 5.65 21.00
CA TRP A 103 -8.25 6.03 21.34
C TRP A 103 -8.49 6.09 22.86
N PHE A 104 -7.59 5.54 23.66
CA PHE A 104 -7.68 5.49 25.12
C PHE A 104 -6.49 6.27 25.73
N PRO A 105 -6.71 7.52 26.19
CA PRO A 105 -5.64 8.33 26.77
C PRO A 105 -5.15 7.68 28.07
N TRP A 106 -3.86 7.81 28.36
CA TRP A 106 -3.26 7.25 29.57
C TRP A 106 -3.64 8.00 30.83
N ARG A 107 -3.98 9.31 30.64
CA ARG A 107 -4.58 10.19 31.64
C ARG A 107 -5.29 11.34 30.92
N ASP A 108 -5.92 12.24 31.65
CA ASP A 108 -6.35 13.53 31.14
C ASP A 108 -5.12 14.39 30.90
N TYR A 109 -4.84 14.70 29.62
CA TYR A 109 -3.67 15.48 29.23
C TYR A 109 -3.91 16.96 29.46
N GLU A 110 -2.92 17.63 30.05
CA GLU A 110 -2.85 19.09 30.07
C GLU A 110 -2.32 19.61 28.73
N LYS A 111 -2.59 20.88 28.45
CA LYS A 111 -2.10 21.51 27.21
C LYS A 111 -0.56 21.45 27.16
N ASN A 112 -0.03 20.95 26.03
CA ASN A 112 1.40 20.73 25.79
C ASN A 112 2.05 19.67 26.71
N ASP A 113 1.30 18.72 27.20
CA ASP A 113 1.83 17.62 28.02
C ASP A 113 2.82 16.76 27.21
N TRP A 114 4.04 16.59 27.72
CA TRP A 114 5.04 15.72 27.11
C TRP A 114 4.60 14.26 27.03
N LEU A 115 3.76 13.82 27.97
CA LEU A 115 3.24 12.44 28.00
C LEU A 115 2.31 12.17 26.83
N CYS A 116 1.58 13.18 26.34
CA CYS A 116 0.79 13.08 25.12
C CYS A 116 1.69 12.82 23.90
N GLY A 117 2.87 13.47 23.84
CA GLY A 117 3.87 13.20 22.80
C GLY A 117 4.42 11.78 22.86
N VAL A 118 4.75 11.29 24.04
CA VAL A 118 5.19 9.89 24.24
C VAL A 118 4.08 8.92 23.86
N HIS A 119 2.82 9.21 24.22
CA HIS A 119 1.67 8.40 23.83
C HIS A 119 1.55 8.29 22.30
N LEU A 120 1.66 9.40 21.56
CA LEU A 120 1.64 9.39 20.10
C LEU A 120 2.80 8.57 19.53
N MET A 121 4.01 8.78 20.03
CA MET A 121 5.22 8.09 19.56
C MET A 121 5.11 6.56 19.73
N VAL A 122 4.70 6.11 20.93
CA VAL A 122 4.50 4.68 21.22
C VAL A 122 3.38 4.11 20.36
N THR A 123 2.28 4.83 20.24
CA THR A 123 1.12 4.43 19.42
C THR A 123 1.51 4.21 17.97
N LEU A 124 2.14 5.20 17.34
CA LEU A 124 2.55 5.10 15.93
C LEU A 124 3.53 3.95 15.72
N SER A 125 4.57 3.86 16.55
CA SER A 125 5.59 2.83 16.40
C SER A 125 5.06 1.42 16.64
N PHE A 126 4.22 1.23 17.66
CA PHE A 126 3.66 -0.08 17.98
C PHE A 126 2.60 -0.52 16.98
N TYR A 127 1.70 0.39 16.58
CA TYR A 127 0.72 0.11 15.53
C TYR A 127 1.39 -0.29 14.21
N ASP A 128 2.38 0.49 13.76
CA ASP A 128 3.08 0.22 12.52
C ASP A 128 3.89 -1.08 12.56
N ALA A 129 4.53 -1.39 13.70
CA ALA A 129 5.23 -2.66 13.88
C ALA A 129 4.32 -3.86 13.66
N LEU A 130 3.13 -3.85 14.26
CA LEU A 130 2.18 -4.97 14.19
C LEU A 130 1.46 -5.00 12.85
N TYR A 131 1.15 -3.83 12.29
CA TYR A 131 0.63 -3.69 10.94
C TYR A 131 1.61 -4.30 9.93
N THR A 132 2.88 -3.89 9.98
CA THR A 132 3.93 -4.43 9.12
C THR A 132 4.10 -5.94 9.30
N PHE A 133 4.14 -6.42 10.55
CA PHE A 133 4.28 -7.86 10.84
C PHE A 133 3.17 -8.70 10.18
N VAL A 134 1.92 -8.28 10.30
CA VAL A 134 0.75 -8.99 9.74
C VAL A 134 0.69 -8.84 8.22
N LEU A 135 0.86 -7.62 7.69
CA LEU A 135 0.74 -7.39 6.26
C LEU A 135 1.90 -7.98 5.46
N LEU A 136 3.11 -7.99 6.03
CA LEU A 136 4.25 -8.62 5.38
C LEU A 136 4.03 -10.13 5.26
N ALA A 137 3.49 -10.76 6.31
CA ALA A 137 3.08 -12.17 6.26
C ALA A 137 1.97 -12.38 5.21
N GLN A 138 1.01 -11.47 5.08
CA GLN A 138 -0.03 -11.54 4.05
C GLN A 138 0.54 -11.39 2.65
N CYS A 139 1.47 -10.47 2.42
CA CYS A 139 2.14 -10.30 1.13
C CYS A 139 2.93 -11.56 0.74
N ALA A 140 3.67 -12.14 1.70
CA ALA A 140 4.37 -13.39 1.46
C ALA A 140 3.39 -14.55 1.17
N LEU A 141 2.29 -14.63 1.92
CA LEU A 141 1.23 -15.61 1.71
C LEU A 141 0.61 -15.52 0.30
N PHE A 142 0.47 -14.31 -0.25
CA PHE A 142 0.03 -14.09 -1.62
C PHE A 142 0.88 -14.85 -2.65
N ALA A 143 2.20 -14.76 -2.50
CA ALA A 143 3.15 -15.45 -3.39
C ALA A 143 3.13 -16.98 -3.18
N GLU A 144 2.90 -17.42 -1.94
CA GLU A 144 3.01 -18.84 -1.52
C GLU A 144 1.71 -19.65 -1.75
N ILE A 145 0.54 -19.00 -1.90
CA ILE A 145 -0.74 -19.70 -2.18
C ILE A 145 -0.74 -20.35 -3.57
N SER A 146 -0.23 -19.67 -4.59
CA SER A 146 -0.15 -20.21 -5.94
C SER A 146 0.96 -19.55 -6.76
N THR A 147 1.61 -20.33 -7.60
CA THR A 147 2.55 -19.86 -8.63
C THR A 147 1.85 -19.53 -9.95
N LYS A 148 0.56 -19.84 -10.08
CA LYS A 148 -0.20 -19.58 -11.30
C LYS A 148 -0.66 -18.12 -11.34
N TYR A 149 -0.37 -17.47 -12.44
CA TYR A 149 -0.69 -16.04 -12.64
C TYR A 149 -2.19 -15.74 -12.50
N GLU A 150 -3.06 -16.59 -13.07
CA GLU A 150 -4.52 -16.44 -12.99
C GLU A 150 -5.05 -16.53 -11.55
N ASP A 151 -4.48 -17.42 -10.74
CA ASP A 151 -4.86 -17.58 -9.33
C ASP A 151 -4.45 -16.32 -8.52
N ARG A 152 -3.28 -15.75 -8.82
CA ARG A 152 -2.81 -14.49 -8.21
C ARG A 152 -3.71 -13.30 -8.56
N ILE A 153 -4.21 -13.24 -9.80
CA ILE A 153 -5.21 -12.23 -10.18
C ILE A 153 -6.51 -12.42 -9.40
N LEU A 154 -6.97 -13.66 -9.21
CA LEU A 154 -8.14 -13.96 -8.40
C LEU A 154 -7.96 -13.48 -6.94
N LEU A 155 -6.80 -13.75 -6.34
CA LEU A 155 -6.44 -13.23 -5.00
C LEU A 155 -6.49 -11.70 -4.94
N THR A 156 -5.93 -11.03 -5.95
CA THR A 156 -5.97 -9.57 -6.08
C THR A 156 -7.39 -9.04 -6.13
N ASN A 157 -8.26 -9.64 -6.95
CA ASN A 157 -9.66 -9.21 -7.08
C ASN A 157 -10.43 -9.35 -5.77
N TRP A 158 -10.32 -10.48 -5.07
CA TRP A 158 -10.93 -10.68 -3.76
C TRP A 158 -10.40 -9.68 -2.73
N SER A 159 -9.09 -9.40 -2.76
CA SER A 159 -8.46 -8.41 -1.88
C SER A 159 -8.98 -6.99 -2.15
N GLN A 160 -9.23 -6.62 -3.42
CA GLN A 160 -9.78 -5.30 -3.75
C GLN A 160 -11.22 -5.13 -3.25
N ILE A 161 -12.07 -6.15 -3.41
CA ILE A 161 -13.42 -6.15 -2.86
C ILE A 161 -13.35 -5.99 -1.33
N ALA A 162 -12.52 -6.78 -0.67
CA ALA A 162 -12.33 -6.75 0.77
C ALA A 162 -11.80 -5.38 1.26
N LYS A 163 -10.82 -4.79 0.57
CA LYS A 163 -10.27 -3.47 0.86
C LYS A 163 -11.32 -2.37 0.75
N THR A 164 -12.13 -2.41 -0.31
CA THR A 164 -13.20 -1.43 -0.52
C THR A 164 -14.25 -1.52 0.59
N LEU A 165 -14.69 -2.74 0.93
CA LEU A 165 -15.61 -2.95 2.05
C LEU A 165 -15.01 -2.50 3.39
N GLY A 166 -13.73 -2.78 3.64
CA GLY A 166 -13.03 -2.35 4.86
C GLY A 166 -12.95 -0.83 4.98
N ALA A 167 -12.69 -0.13 3.87
CA ALA A 167 -12.59 1.33 3.85
C ALA A 167 -13.90 2.05 4.23
N THR A 168 -15.06 1.38 4.12
CA THR A 168 -16.35 1.96 4.57
C THR A 168 -16.43 2.19 6.07
N SER A 169 -15.52 1.60 6.86
CA SER A 169 -15.46 1.80 8.32
C SER A 169 -15.36 3.27 8.73
N VAL A 170 -14.67 4.09 7.93
CA VAL A 170 -14.55 5.54 8.18
C VAL A 170 -15.92 6.21 8.16
N PHE A 171 -16.77 5.88 7.16
CA PHE A 171 -18.12 6.44 7.06
C PHE A 171 -18.99 6.05 8.25
N PHE A 172 -18.96 4.78 8.65
CA PHE A 172 -19.71 4.32 9.82
C PHE A 172 -19.24 5.01 11.10
N THR A 173 -17.92 5.15 11.27
CA THR A 173 -17.35 5.82 12.43
C THR A 173 -17.70 7.30 12.47
N GLU A 174 -17.64 7.99 11.30
CA GLU A 174 -18.02 9.39 11.17
C GLU A 174 -19.50 9.61 11.53
N PHE A 175 -20.39 8.77 10.98
CA PHE A 175 -21.82 8.86 11.23
C PHE A 175 -22.19 8.61 12.70
N ILE A 176 -21.62 7.58 13.33
CA ILE A 176 -21.93 7.18 14.71
C ILE A 176 -21.35 8.18 15.72
N SER A 177 -20.13 8.67 15.47
CA SER A 177 -19.42 9.56 16.41
C SER A 177 -19.67 11.05 16.19
N ASN A 178 -20.40 11.41 15.11
CA ASN A 178 -20.59 12.80 14.70
C ASN A 178 -19.27 13.58 14.67
N SER A 179 -18.33 13.16 13.83
CA SER A 179 -16.99 13.77 13.70
C SER A 179 -16.17 13.78 15.01
N MET A 180 -16.29 12.73 15.82
CA MET A 180 -15.69 12.59 17.18
C MET A 180 -16.26 13.53 18.23
N GLN A 181 -17.35 14.24 18.00
CA GLN A 181 -18.04 15.04 19.02
C GLN A 181 -18.52 14.13 20.17
N ASN A 182 -19.08 12.95 19.82
CA ASN A 182 -19.37 11.90 20.79
C ASN A 182 -18.19 10.93 20.88
N PHE A 183 -17.20 11.29 21.73
CA PHE A 183 -15.97 10.52 21.83
C PHE A 183 -16.17 9.11 22.39
N GLN A 184 -17.13 8.93 23.30
CA GLN A 184 -17.45 7.60 23.86
C GLN A 184 -18.03 6.67 22.78
N ALA A 185 -18.94 7.18 21.94
CA ALA A 185 -19.46 6.42 20.80
C ALA A 185 -18.35 6.09 19.78
N PHE A 186 -17.40 7.01 19.57
CA PHE A 186 -16.21 6.77 18.74
C PHE A 186 -15.35 5.62 19.30
N GLN A 187 -15.04 5.63 20.59
CA GLN A 187 -14.27 4.57 21.25
C GLN A 187 -14.97 3.21 21.13
N MET A 188 -16.29 3.16 21.36
CA MET A 188 -17.07 1.91 21.20
C MET A 188 -17.03 1.39 19.76
N CYS A 189 -17.14 2.29 18.77
CA CYS A 189 -17.02 1.95 17.36
C CYS A 189 -15.63 1.37 17.06
N CYS A 190 -14.56 1.98 17.57
CA CYS A 190 -13.18 1.49 17.40
C CYS A 190 -12.99 0.09 18.03
N VAL A 191 -13.55 -0.17 19.20
CA VAL A 191 -13.52 -1.51 19.82
C VAL A 191 -14.23 -2.55 18.94
N LEU A 192 -15.40 -2.21 18.39
CA LEU A 192 -16.12 -3.10 17.47
C LEU A 192 -15.30 -3.37 16.20
N ILE A 193 -14.69 -2.33 15.61
CA ILE A 193 -13.82 -2.44 14.43
C ILE A 193 -12.62 -3.33 14.71
N ALA A 194 -11.96 -3.16 15.87
CA ALA A 194 -10.84 -3.99 16.30
C ALA A 194 -11.26 -5.47 16.43
N PHE A 195 -12.41 -5.72 17.02
CA PHE A 195 -12.95 -7.06 17.21
C PHE A 195 -13.28 -7.75 15.88
N VAL A 196 -13.99 -7.07 14.98
CA VAL A 196 -14.31 -7.57 13.63
C VAL A 196 -13.03 -7.81 12.83
N GLY A 197 -12.05 -6.88 12.88
CA GLY A 197 -10.76 -7.01 12.23
C GLY A 197 -9.97 -8.22 12.73
N TRP A 198 -9.91 -8.41 14.04
CA TRP A 198 -9.30 -9.59 14.67
C TRP A 198 -9.95 -10.89 14.21
N LEU A 199 -11.28 -11.00 14.25
CA LEU A 199 -12.00 -12.20 13.82
C LEU A 199 -11.74 -12.51 12.35
N SER A 200 -11.75 -11.50 11.49
CA SER A 200 -11.50 -11.65 10.04
C SER A 200 -10.09 -12.21 9.78
N MET A 201 -9.08 -11.66 10.43
CA MET A 201 -7.70 -12.14 10.30
C MET A 201 -7.50 -13.53 10.92
N THR A 202 -8.17 -13.81 12.04
CA THR A 202 -8.16 -15.15 12.67
C THR A 202 -8.74 -16.19 11.72
N TYR A 203 -9.78 -15.85 10.98
CA TYR A 203 -10.35 -16.74 9.96
C TYR A 203 -9.32 -17.05 8.86
N THR A 204 -8.59 -16.05 8.36
CA THR A 204 -7.48 -16.25 7.40
C THR A 204 -6.46 -17.24 7.96
N GLY A 205 -5.95 -16.98 9.17
CA GLY A 205 -4.89 -17.78 9.78
C GLY A 205 -5.27 -19.25 10.02
N ARG A 206 -6.59 -19.55 10.14
CA ARG A 206 -7.10 -20.90 10.33
C ARG A 206 -7.45 -21.64 9.04
N ASN A 207 -7.90 -20.92 8.00
CA ASN A 207 -8.54 -21.52 6.83
C ASN A 207 -7.71 -21.41 5.54
N VAL A 208 -6.65 -20.59 5.50
CA VAL A 208 -5.76 -20.56 4.35
C VAL A 208 -4.77 -21.71 4.41
N HIS A 209 -4.64 -22.42 3.32
CA HIS A 209 -3.71 -23.54 3.17
C HIS A 209 -2.71 -23.24 2.05
N THR A 210 -1.42 -23.51 2.31
CA THR A 210 -0.34 -23.38 1.34
C THR A 210 0.37 -24.71 1.12
N HIS A 211 1.01 -24.89 -0.02
CA HIS A 211 1.85 -26.07 -0.27
C HIS A 211 3.03 -26.15 0.71
N GLN A 212 3.51 -25.01 1.19
CA GLN A 212 4.61 -24.96 2.14
C GLN A 212 4.21 -25.46 3.53
N ASP A 213 2.99 -25.17 4.00
CA ASP A 213 2.49 -25.72 5.26
C ASP A 213 2.49 -27.25 5.22
N ALA A 214 2.07 -27.86 4.10
CA ALA A 214 2.09 -29.31 3.92
C ALA A 214 3.51 -29.89 3.89
N MET A 215 4.49 -29.19 3.31
CA MET A 215 5.91 -29.56 3.36
C MET A 215 6.47 -29.47 4.78
N PHE A 216 6.10 -28.44 5.54
CA PHE A 216 6.53 -28.31 6.94
C PHE A 216 5.99 -29.39 7.85
N GLU A 217 4.73 -29.78 7.66
CA GLU A 217 4.14 -30.89 8.41
C GLU A 217 4.82 -32.23 8.10
N LYS A 218 5.17 -32.49 6.82
CA LYS A 218 5.96 -33.66 6.44
C LYS A 218 7.37 -33.62 6.99
N GLN A 219 8.09 -32.50 6.89
CA GLN A 219 9.42 -32.36 7.46
C GLN A 219 9.44 -32.51 8.98
N LYS A 220 8.40 -32.04 9.69
CA LYS A 220 8.28 -32.20 11.13
C LYS A 220 8.05 -33.68 11.53
N SER A 221 7.39 -34.46 10.69
CA SER A 221 7.22 -35.90 10.91
C SER A 221 8.45 -36.72 10.48
N GLU A 222 9.26 -36.23 9.55
CA GLU A 222 10.46 -36.90 9.06
C GLU A 222 11.75 -36.43 9.77
N SER A 223 11.80 -35.22 10.34
CA SER A 223 12.97 -34.65 10.98
C SER A 223 13.04 -34.92 12.48
N LEU A 224 13.15 -36.20 12.86
CA LEU A 224 13.92 -36.60 14.03
C LEU A 224 15.43 -36.63 13.73
N LEU A 225 15.85 -36.32 12.52
CA LEU A 225 17.23 -36.30 12.02
C LEU A 225 17.51 -35.03 11.23
N GLU A 226 18.22 -34.12 11.92
CA GLU A 226 19.00 -32.96 11.45
C GLU A 226 18.30 -31.66 11.03
N PRO A 227 18.66 -30.54 11.71
CA PRO A 227 18.40 -29.20 11.25
C PRO A 227 19.67 -28.56 10.68
N GLU A 228 20.07 -28.88 9.47
CA GLU A 228 20.96 -27.98 8.73
C GLU A 228 20.15 -27.02 7.88
N LYS A 229 19.68 -25.95 8.50
CA LYS A 229 19.29 -24.74 7.78
C LYS A 229 20.50 -23.84 7.73
N ILE A 230 21.05 -23.67 6.53
CA ILE A 230 21.91 -22.54 6.23
C ILE A 230 21.03 -21.30 6.43
N GLN A 231 21.10 -20.70 7.62
CA GLN A 231 20.53 -19.38 7.88
C GLN A 231 21.35 -18.40 7.03
N LEU A 232 20.75 -17.94 5.93
CA LEU A 232 21.34 -16.84 5.19
C LEU A 232 21.41 -15.62 6.13
N SER A 233 22.62 -15.04 6.27
CA SER A 233 22.76 -13.75 6.95
C SER A 233 21.87 -12.71 6.25
N LEU A 234 21.26 -11.78 7.00
CA LEU A 234 20.49 -10.66 6.46
C LEU A 234 21.24 -9.94 5.33
N TYR A 235 22.53 -9.72 5.52
CA TYR A 235 23.40 -9.10 4.53
C TYR A 235 23.50 -9.90 3.22
N ASN A 236 23.62 -11.22 3.29
CA ASN A 236 23.70 -12.07 2.11
C ASN A 236 22.37 -12.12 1.37
N SER A 237 21.23 -12.20 2.09
CA SER A 237 19.90 -12.11 1.50
C SER A 237 19.69 -10.77 0.81
N PHE A 238 20.05 -9.67 1.49
CA PHE A 238 20.00 -8.32 0.92
C PHE A 238 20.82 -8.21 -0.35
N LYS A 239 22.10 -8.65 -0.32
CA LYS A 239 22.98 -8.59 -1.48
C LYS A 239 22.46 -9.39 -2.66
N GLN A 240 21.98 -10.61 -2.42
CA GLN A 240 21.47 -11.49 -3.49
C GLN A 240 20.20 -10.92 -4.15
N ILE A 241 19.27 -10.37 -3.38
CA ILE A 241 17.98 -9.86 -3.89
C ILE A 241 18.17 -8.45 -4.46
N CYS A 242 18.77 -7.53 -3.70
CA CYS A 242 18.79 -6.11 -4.06
C CYS A 242 19.70 -5.78 -5.26
N PHE A 243 20.66 -6.64 -5.62
CA PHE A 243 21.48 -6.45 -6.81
C PHE A 243 20.98 -7.25 -8.02
N GLU A 244 19.86 -7.97 -7.88
CA GLU A 244 19.23 -8.64 -9.01
C GLU A 244 18.60 -7.62 -9.98
N LYS A 245 18.91 -7.77 -11.27
CA LYS A 245 18.52 -6.82 -12.33
C LYS A 245 17.00 -6.57 -12.36
N ASN A 246 16.19 -7.63 -12.32
CA ASN A 246 14.74 -7.52 -12.38
C ASN A 246 14.17 -6.85 -11.14
N PHE A 247 14.76 -7.13 -9.97
CA PHE A 247 14.39 -6.47 -8.73
C PHE A 247 14.72 -4.97 -8.75
N LEU A 248 15.91 -4.58 -9.24
CA LEU A 248 16.28 -3.17 -9.40
C LEU A 248 15.36 -2.42 -10.36
N CYS A 249 15.03 -3.01 -11.52
CA CYS A 249 14.09 -2.43 -12.46
C CYS A 249 12.70 -2.25 -11.82
N PHE A 250 12.25 -3.27 -11.08
CA PHE A 250 10.97 -3.22 -10.38
C PHE A 250 10.96 -2.13 -9.31
N ILE A 251 11.97 -2.09 -8.42
CA ILE A 251 12.05 -1.11 -7.33
C ILE A 251 12.10 0.32 -7.89
N GLY A 252 12.95 0.58 -8.88
CA GLY A 252 13.04 1.92 -9.47
C GLY A 252 11.70 2.38 -10.07
N THR A 253 11.02 1.48 -10.78
CA THR A 253 9.69 1.76 -11.34
C THR A 253 8.64 1.95 -10.24
N ASN A 254 8.67 1.10 -9.21
CA ASN A 254 7.72 1.13 -8.10
C ASN A 254 7.93 2.38 -7.21
N PHE A 255 9.19 2.79 -6.98
CA PHE A 255 9.51 4.06 -6.32
C PHE A 255 8.86 5.26 -7.04
N LEU A 256 9.04 5.35 -8.36
CA LEU A 256 8.44 6.40 -9.18
C LEU A 256 6.90 6.33 -9.17
N MET A 257 6.33 5.12 -9.11
CA MET A 257 4.89 4.94 -9.02
C MET A 257 4.34 5.40 -7.67
N VAL A 258 4.98 5.00 -6.57
CA VAL A 258 4.60 5.42 -5.20
C VAL A 258 4.76 6.94 -5.05
N PHE A 259 5.84 7.51 -5.59
CA PHE A 259 6.06 8.95 -5.61
C PHE A 259 4.91 9.68 -6.33
N HIS A 260 4.53 9.20 -7.51
CA HIS A 260 3.45 9.79 -8.30
C HIS A 260 2.08 9.71 -7.60
N ILE A 261 1.75 8.54 -7.06
CA ILE A 261 0.51 8.34 -6.30
C ILE A 261 0.47 9.26 -5.07
N GLN A 262 1.57 9.34 -4.32
CA GLN A 262 1.65 10.18 -3.13
C GLN A 262 1.51 11.67 -3.49
N TYR A 263 2.15 12.10 -4.56
CA TYR A 263 1.97 13.45 -5.10
C TYR A 263 0.49 13.74 -5.40
N LEU A 264 -0.17 12.86 -6.17
CA LEU A 264 -1.58 13.05 -6.51
C LEU A 264 -2.47 13.08 -5.26
N VAL A 265 -2.32 12.11 -4.36
CA VAL A 265 -3.16 12.03 -3.15
C VAL A 265 -2.98 13.26 -2.25
N SER A 266 -1.75 13.76 -2.09
CA SER A 266 -1.45 14.89 -1.21
C SER A 266 -1.90 16.23 -1.78
N PHE A 267 -1.86 16.41 -3.09
CA PHE A 267 -2.09 17.72 -3.74
C PHE A 267 -3.34 17.79 -4.60
N LEU A 268 -4.09 16.69 -4.74
CA LEU A 268 -5.30 16.63 -5.55
C LEU A 268 -6.28 17.77 -5.24
N ALA A 269 -6.60 17.97 -3.96
CA ALA A 269 -7.52 19.02 -3.54
C ALA A 269 -6.92 20.41 -3.74
N ILE A 270 -5.65 20.60 -3.38
CA ILE A 270 -4.96 21.90 -3.52
C ILE A 270 -4.91 22.32 -4.98
N LEU A 271 -4.45 21.44 -5.86
CA LEU A 271 -4.38 21.72 -7.29
C LEU A 271 -5.76 21.90 -7.91
N GLY A 272 -6.71 21.04 -7.53
CA GLY A 272 -8.07 21.12 -8.04
C GLY A 272 -8.80 22.40 -7.59
N ASP A 273 -8.65 22.81 -6.33
CA ASP A 273 -9.29 24.03 -5.82
C ASP A 273 -8.70 25.30 -6.42
N GLN A 274 -7.41 25.30 -6.79
CA GLN A 274 -6.75 26.46 -7.41
C GLN A 274 -6.90 26.50 -8.93
N LEU A 275 -6.85 25.33 -9.61
CA LEU A 275 -6.89 25.27 -11.07
C LEU A 275 -8.32 25.15 -11.65
N ILE A 276 -9.32 24.86 -10.82
CA ILE A 276 -10.71 24.69 -11.25
C ILE A 276 -11.57 25.72 -10.52
N PRO A 277 -11.90 26.87 -11.17
CA PRO A 277 -12.74 27.89 -10.59
C PRO A 277 -14.15 27.39 -10.26
N ASP A 278 -14.78 27.97 -9.21
CA ASP A 278 -16.16 27.63 -8.80
C ASP A 278 -17.21 28.01 -9.87
N ASP A 279 -16.90 28.98 -10.72
CA ASP A 279 -17.78 29.41 -11.82
C ASP A 279 -17.90 28.35 -12.92
N ASP A 280 -16.84 27.56 -13.15
CA ASP A 280 -16.82 26.51 -14.18
C ASP A 280 -17.33 25.17 -13.67
N ILE A 281 -16.88 24.76 -12.49
CA ILE A 281 -17.25 23.49 -11.86
C ILE A 281 -17.63 23.76 -10.41
N SER A 282 -18.89 23.53 -10.07
CA SER A 282 -19.38 23.78 -8.71
C SER A 282 -18.53 23.02 -7.65
N SER A 283 -18.39 23.62 -6.47
CA SER A 283 -17.69 23.01 -5.32
C SER A 283 -18.22 21.61 -4.98
N PHE A 284 -19.52 21.35 -5.16
CA PHE A 284 -20.09 20.02 -5.00
C PHE A 284 -19.55 19.03 -6.04
N SER A 285 -19.51 19.40 -7.32
CA SER A 285 -19.01 18.56 -8.40
C SER A 285 -17.51 18.25 -8.23
N ARG A 286 -16.70 19.23 -7.78
CA ARG A 286 -15.30 18.98 -7.42
C ARG A 286 -15.14 17.94 -6.30
N LYS A 287 -15.95 18.07 -5.24
CA LYS A 287 -15.94 17.08 -4.13
C LYS A 287 -16.32 15.67 -4.61
N VAL A 288 -17.26 15.57 -5.56
CA VAL A 288 -17.62 14.29 -6.19
C VAL A 288 -16.43 13.74 -6.99
N VAL A 289 -15.72 14.58 -7.75
CA VAL A 289 -14.51 14.17 -8.47
C VAL A 289 -13.46 13.66 -7.49
N TYR A 290 -13.17 14.40 -6.40
CA TYR A 290 -12.19 13.98 -5.40
C TYR A 290 -12.58 12.67 -4.69
N GLY A 291 -13.86 12.51 -4.34
CA GLY A 291 -14.35 11.25 -3.77
C GLY A 291 -14.24 10.08 -4.76
N SER A 292 -14.50 10.35 -6.05
CA SER A 292 -14.42 9.33 -7.10
C SER A 292 -13.00 8.82 -7.33
N THR A 293 -11.94 9.61 -7.03
CA THR A 293 -10.55 9.15 -7.12
C THR A 293 -10.23 8.01 -6.16
N GLN A 294 -10.99 7.85 -5.09
CA GLN A 294 -10.83 6.75 -4.15
C GLN A 294 -11.55 5.46 -4.58
N ILE A 295 -12.65 5.60 -5.34
CA ILE A 295 -13.47 4.47 -5.79
C ILE A 295 -13.01 3.94 -7.15
N LEU A 296 -12.67 4.83 -8.07
CA LEU A 296 -12.29 4.49 -9.44
C LEU A 296 -11.16 3.46 -9.53
N PRO A 297 -10.06 3.53 -8.73
CA PRO A 297 -9.01 2.51 -8.78
C PRO A 297 -9.52 1.11 -8.52
N GLN A 298 -10.46 0.94 -7.60
CA GLN A 298 -10.99 -0.37 -7.23
C GLN A 298 -11.83 -0.96 -8.37
N VAL A 299 -12.66 -0.12 -9.00
CA VAL A 299 -13.44 -0.50 -10.19
C VAL A 299 -12.50 -0.86 -11.34
N LEU A 300 -11.48 -0.04 -11.59
CA LEU A 300 -10.50 -0.29 -12.65
C LEU A 300 -9.72 -1.58 -12.43
N VAL A 301 -9.33 -1.94 -11.21
CA VAL A 301 -8.66 -3.24 -10.93
C VAL A 301 -9.56 -4.39 -11.36
N LEU A 302 -10.85 -4.36 -11.00
CA LEU A 302 -11.79 -5.43 -11.36
C LEU A 302 -11.97 -5.53 -12.89
N LEU A 303 -12.07 -4.39 -13.58
CA LEU A 303 -12.20 -4.34 -15.04
C LEU A 303 -10.91 -4.78 -15.75
N LEU A 304 -9.75 -4.34 -15.26
CA LEU A 304 -8.45 -4.64 -15.86
C LEU A 304 -7.97 -6.05 -15.56
N SER A 305 -8.48 -6.73 -14.54
CA SER A 305 -8.01 -8.05 -14.13
C SER A 305 -8.05 -9.09 -15.27
N SER A 306 -9.14 -9.09 -16.08
CA SER A 306 -9.25 -9.97 -17.26
C SER A 306 -8.25 -9.60 -18.36
N THR A 307 -7.94 -8.32 -18.50
CA THR A 307 -6.94 -7.83 -19.48
C THR A 307 -5.53 -8.19 -19.01
N VAL A 308 -5.24 -8.01 -17.73
CA VAL A 308 -3.94 -8.37 -17.11
C VAL A 308 -3.66 -9.86 -17.25
N SER A 309 -4.66 -10.72 -17.08
CA SER A 309 -4.50 -12.16 -17.28
C SER A 309 -4.11 -12.54 -18.71
N LYS A 310 -4.51 -11.74 -19.69
CA LYS A 310 -4.22 -12.01 -21.13
C LYS A 310 -2.90 -11.40 -21.60
N ILE A 311 -2.65 -10.13 -21.27
CA ILE A 311 -1.48 -9.39 -21.78
C ILE A 311 -0.27 -9.40 -20.85
N GLY A 312 -0.47 -9.83 -19.59
CA GLY A 312 0.56 -9.83 -18.56
C GLY A 312 0.81 -8.45 -17.92
N TYR A 313 1.43 -8.47 -16.75
CA TYR A 313 1.71 -7.24 -15.99
C TYR A 313 2.69 -6.32 -16.72
N TYR A 314 3.73 -6.87 -17.40
CA TYR A 314 4.70 -6.06 -18.14
C TYR A 314 4.03 -5.12 -19.15
N SER A 315 3.13 -5.67 -19.96
CA SER A 315 2.41 -4.89 -20.98
C SER A 315 1.46 -3.88 -20.37
N LEU A 316 0.77 -4.25 -19.26
CA LEU A 316 -0.08 -3.33 -18.51
C LEU A 316 0.70 -2.10 -18.05
N MET A 317 1.88 -2.30 -17.46
CA MET A 317 2.74 -1.21 -16.99
C MET A 317 3.15 -0.29 -18.13
N VAL A 318 3.65 -0.86 -19.24
CA VAL A 318 4.06 -0.08 -20.42
C VAL A 318 2.89 0.72 -20.99
N CYS A 319 1.71 0.11 -21.14
CA CYS A 319 0.51 0.81 -21.60
C CYS A 319 0.12 1.96 -20.66
N SER A 320 0.19 1.75 -19.34
CA SER A 320 -0.14 2.80 -18.36
C SER A 320 0.84 3.98 -18.43
N PHE A 321 2.13 3.72 -18.65
CA PHE A 321 3.13 4.80 -18.79
C PHE A 321 2.91 5.62 -20.06
N TYR A 322 2.63 4.96 -21.19
CA TYR A 322 2.30 5.68 -22.42
C TYR A 322 1.00 6.47 -22.29
N LEU A 323 -0.03 5.90 -21.67
CA LEU A 323 -1.30 6.59 -21.46
C LEU A 323 -1.11 7.84 -20.57
N LYS A 324 -0.37 7.71 -19.47
CA LYS A 324 0.01 8.85 -18.61
C LYS A 324 0.76 9.92 -19.41
N LEU A 325 1.76 9.54 -20.20
CA LEU A 325 2.55 10.45 -21.02
C LEU A 325 1.67 11.21 -22.02
N ILE A 326 0.79 10.50 -22.73
CA ILE A 326 -0.12 11.09 -23.73
C ILE A 326 -1.12 12.04 -23.05
N LEU A 327 -1.75 11.63 -21.97
CA LEU A 327 -2.75 12.45 -21.25
C LEU A 327 -2.13 13.72 -20.66
N ALA A 328 -0.97 13.60 -20.01
CA ALA A 328 -0.28 14.75 -19.43
C ALA A 328 0.25 15.71 -20.50
N SER A 329 0.76 15.19 -21.65
CA SER A 329 1.19 16.01 -22.79
C SER A 329 0.00 16.70 -23.44
N LEU A 330 -1.13 16.01 -23.60
CA LEU A 330 -2.34 16.62 -24.14
C LEU A 330 -2.86 17.73 -23.21
N MET A 331 -2.86 17.50 -21.88
CA MET A 331 -3.23 18.51 -20.90
C MET A 331 -2.34 19.77 -21.00
N PHE A 332 -1.03 19.56 -21.12
CA PHE A 332 -0.07 20.67 -21.30
C PHE A 332 -0.34 21.49 -22.57
N LEU A 333 -0.67 20.82 -23.67
CA LEU A 333 -0.98 21.47 -24.97
C LEU A 333 -2.33 22.22 -24.95
N LEU A 334 -3.33 21.69 -24.24
CA LEU A 334 -4.64 22.33 -24.11
C LEU A 334 -4.61 23.60 -23.23
N GLY A 335 -3.69 23.65 -22.29
CA GLY A 335 -3.53 24.78 -21.36
C GLY A 335 -4.54 24.78 -20.20
N PRO A 336 -4.38 25.74 -19.24
CA PRO A 336 -5.15 25.78 -17.99
C PRO A 336 -6.62 26.19 -18.16
N THR A 337 -7.01 26.69 -19.33
CA THR A 337 -8.40 27.17 -19.57
C THR A 337 -9.44 26.06 -19.70
N HIS A 338 -9.01 24.80 -19.86
CA HIS A 338 -9.91 23.65 -20.06
C HIS A 338 -10.18 22.94 -18.73
N THR A 339 -10.90 23.58 -17.83
CA THR A 339 -11.19 23.16 -16.45
C THR A 339 -11.80 21.77 -16.32
N TRP A 340 -12.76 21.41 -17.20
CA TRP A 340 -13.33 20.05 -17.25
C TRP A 340 -12.31 18.99 -17.64
N PHE A 341 -11.36 19.33 -18.48
CA PHE A 341 -10.30 18.39 -18.83
C PHE A 341 -9.27 18.24 -17.69
N ILE A 342 -9.00 19.30 -16.91
CA ILE A 342 -8.22 19.20 -15.67
C ILE A 342 -8.88 18.24 -14.69
N ALA A 343 -10.19 18.39 -14.44
CA ALA A 343 -10.94 17.50 -13.55
C ALA A 343 -10.91 16.03 -14.02
N PHE A 344 -11.11 15.82 -15.33
CA PHE A 344 -11.03 14.49 -15.95
C PHE A 344 -9.60 13.90 -15.86
N PHE A 345 -8.58 14.69 -16.12
CA PHE A 345 -7.18 14.28 -16.03
C PHE A 345 -6.81 13.86 -14.60
N LEU A 346 -7.15 14.66 -13.58
CA LEU A 346 -6.92 14.35 -12.17
C LEU A 346 -7.59 13.04 -11.77
N LEU A 347 -8.84 12.86 -12.16
CA LEU A 347 -9.60 11.64 -11.85
C LEU A 347 -8.97 10.40 -12.51
N LEU A 348 -8.64 10.51 -13.80
CA LEU A 348 -8.16 9.37 -14.57
C LEU A 348 -6.72 9.00 -14.20
N ASP A 349 -5.84 9.98 -14.05
CA ASP A 349 -4.43 9.73 -13.69
C ASP A 349 -4.31 9.14 -12.27
N CYS A 350 -5.06 9.67 -11.31
CA CYS A 350 -5.14 9.10 -9.96
C CYS A 350 -5.73 7.68 -9.99
N GLY A 351 -6.84 7.50 -10.71
CA GLY A 351 -7.53 6.22 -10.83
C GLY A 351 -6.66 5.13 -11.45
N LEU A 352 -6.04 5.42 -12.60
CA LEU A 352 -5.18 4.47 -13.32
C LEU A 352 -3.89 4.14 -12.55
N SER A 353 -3.21 5.17 -12.02
CA SER A 353 -1.96 4.97 -11.29
C SER A 353 -2.16 4.07 -10.06
N ASN A 354 -3.22 4.32 -9.28
CA ASN A 354 -3.56 3.47 -8.14
C ASN A 354 -4.05 2.08 -8.56
N ALA A 355 -4.83 1.95 -9.66
CA ALA A 355 -5.28 0.65 -10.15
C ALA A 355 -4.10 -0.24 -10.57
N VAL A 356 -3.15 0.30 -11.32
CA VAL A 356 -1.96 -0.43 -11.76
C VAL A 356 -1.08 -0.83 -10.57
N PHE A 357 -0.92 0.06 -9.58
CA PHE A 357 -0.18 -0.22 -8.35
C PHE A 357 -0.75 -1.42 -7.57
N ASN A 358 -2.07 -1.62 -7.57
CA ASN A 358 -2.68 -2.76 -6.89
C ASN A 358 -2.29 -4.13 -7.50
N PHE A 359 -1.75 -4.15 -8.72
CA PHE A 359 -1.17 -5.36 -9.33
C PHE A 359 0.34 -5.53 -9.06
N ALA A 360 0.98 -4.64 -8.31
CA ALA A 360 2.43 -4.68 -8.06
C ALA A 360 2.94 -5.95 -7.36
N ASN A 361 2.05 -6.67 -6.66
CA ASN A 361 2.38 -7.96 -6.07
C ASN A 361 2.63 -9.07 -7.09
N LEU A 362 2.11 -8.93 -8.33
CA LEU A 362 2.31 -9.92 -9.39
C LEU A 362 3.79 -10.03 -9.79
N PRO A 363 4.46 -8.95 -10.23
CA PRO A 363 5.88 -9.02 -10.59
C PRO A 363 6.80 -9.31 -9.40
N LEU A 364 6.42 -8.86 -8.20
CA LEU A 364 7.21 -9.22 -7.00
C LEU A 364 7.15 -10.73 -6.75
N SER A 365 5.99 -11.35 -6.93
CA SER A 365 5.86 -12.79 -6.79
C SER A 365 6.63 -13.55 -7.86
N ASP A 366 6.65 -13.03 -9.10
CA ASP A 366 7.45 -13.63 -10.19
C ASP A 366 8.96 -13.53 -9.91
N ILE A 367 9.42 -12.43 -9.29
CA ILE A 367 10.82 -12.26 -8.83
C ILE A 367 11.15 -13.25 -7.72
N ILE A 368 10.22 -13.50 -6.78
CA ILE A 368 10.39 -14.50 -5.72
C ILE A 368 10.55 -15.90 -6.30
N ASP A 369 9.70 -16.25 -7.27
CA ASP A 369 9.74 -17.55 -7.93
C ASP A 369 11.06 -17.74 -8.74
N ASP A 370 11.51 -16.67 -9.44
CA ASP A 370 12.79 -16.67 -10.18
C ASP A 370 14.01 -16.82 -9.23
N ASP A 371 14.01 -16.07 -8.10
CA ASP A 371 15.05 -16.20 -7.08
C ASP A 371 15.11 -17.59 -6.46
N GLN A 372 13.94 -18.18 -6.15
CA GLN A 372 13.85 -19.53 -5.61
C GLN A 372 14.43 -20.57 -6.58
N GLN A 373 14.07 -20.46 -7.86
CA GLN A 373 14.56 -21.39 -8.90
C GLN A 373 16.06 -21.21 -9.15
N ARG A 374 16.52 -19.97 -9.30
CA ARG A 374 17.93 -19.63 -9.59
C ARG A 374 18.90 -20.08 -8.50
N HIS A 375 18.51 -19.94 -7.23
CA HIS A 375 19.33 -20.30 -6.08
C HIS A 375 18.98 -21.68 -5.50
N GLN A 376 18.05 -22.43 -6.15
CA GLN A 376 17.58 -23.77 -5.71
C GLN A 376 17.19 -23.79 -4.23
N ARG A 377 16.49 -22.72 -3.78
CA ARG A 377 16.11 -22.57 -2.38
C ARG A 377 15.04 -23.58 -2.01
N LYS A 378 15.16 -24.19 -0.81
CA LYS A 378 14.13 -25.07 -0.25
C LYS A 378 12.83 -24.32 0.08
N SER A 379 12.94 -23.04 0.44
CA SER A 379 11.80 -22.13 0.71
C SER A 379 12.06 -20.76 0.10
N PRO A 380 11.04 -20.09 -0.45
CA PRO A 380 11.18 -18.75 -1.02
C PRO A 380 11.49 -17.73 0.08
N LEU A 381 12.21 -16.67 -0.28
CA LEU A 381 12.45 -15.50 0.56
C LEU A 381 11.35 -14.44 0.37
N SER A 382 10.08 -14.87 0.45
CA SER A 382 8.92 -14.04 0.10
C SER A 382 8.87 -12.76 0.94
N SER A 383 8.97 -12.85 2.26
CA SER A 383 8.92 -11.68 3.13
C SER A 383 10.11 -10.75 2.91
N SER A 384 11.31 -11.30 2.68
CA SER A 384 12.52 -10.48 2.43
C SER A 384 12.38 -9.65 1.15
N VAL A 385 11.84 -10.22 0.06
CA VAL A 385 11.63 -9.48 -1.19
C VAL A 385 10.60 -8.36 -1.00
N PHE A 386 9.47 -8.62 -0.33
CA PHE A 386 8.49 -7.59 -0.01
C PHE A 386 9.04 -6.53 0.96
N GLY A 387 9.78 -6.94 1.99
CA GLY A 387 10.40 -6.02 2.97
C GLY A 387 11.45 -5.12 2.33
N PHE A 388 12.30 -5.63 1.46
CA PHE A 388 13.27 -4.81 0.72
C PHE A 388 12.58 -3.88 -0.28
N ASN A 389 11.50 -4.32 -0.94
CA ASN A 389 10.70 -3.43 -1.76
C ASN A 389 10.17 -2.25 -0.91
N ALA A 390 9.60 -2.51 0.26
CA ALA A 390 9.08 -1.47 1.14
C ALA A 390 10.19 -0.50 1.59
N LEU A 391 11.36 -1.00 1.97
CA LEU A 391 12.53 -0.20 2.36
C LEU A 391 12.89 0.85 1.31
N PHE A 392 12.88 0.47 0.02
CA PHE A 392 13.25 1.38 -1.07
C PHE A 392 12.11 2.27 -1.55
N THR A 393 10.85 1.84 -1.40
CA THR A 393 9.71 2.58 -1.96
C THR A 393 9.04 3.51 -0.96
N LYS A 394 9.05 3.20 0.33
CA LYS A 394 8.47 4.07 1.38
C LYS A 394 9.06 5.49 1.42
N PRO A 395 10.37 5.72 1.21
CA PRO A 395 10.91 7.08 1.13
C PRO A 395 10.23 7.97 0.08
N ALA A 396 9.70 7.40 -0.99
CA ALA A 396 8.97 8.14 -2.01
C ALA A 396 7.74 8.87 -1.45
N GLN A 397 7.10 8.32 -0.42
CA GLN A 397 5.94 8.92 0.24
C GLN A 397 6.28 10.23 0.94
N SER A 398 7.50 10.37 1.44
CA SER A 398 7.99 11.61 2.06
C SER A 398 8.60 12.56 1.02
N PHE A 399 9.33 12.03 0.04
CA PHE A 399 9.98 12.87 -0.99
C PHE A 399 8.97 13.58 -1.89
N ALA A 400 7.84 12.95 -2.23
CA ALA A 400 6.87 13.55 -3.13
C ALA A 400 6.28 14.88 -2.56
N PRO A 401 5.70 14.91 -1.35
CA PRO A 401 5.19 16.16 -0.81
C PRO A 401 6.31 17.19 -0.54
N MET A 402 7.50 16.76 -0.11
CA MET A 402 8.63 17.69 0.12
C MET A 402 9.02 18.42 -1.16
N LEU A 403 9.18 17.69 -2.27
CA LEU A 403 9.54 18.29 -3.54
C LEU A 403 8.49 19.28 -4.03
N VAL A 404 7.21 18.87 -4.00
CA VAL A 404 6.12 19.71 -4.52
C VAL A 404 5.93 20.95 -3.65
N VAL A 405 5.94 20.83 -2.33
CA VAL A 405 5.87 21.98 -1.42
C VAL A 405 7.04 22.95 -1.65
N SER A 406 8.26 22.43 -1.83
CA SER A 406 9.43 23.26 -2.12
C SER A 406 9.25 24.07 -3.40
N ILE A 407 8.74 23.44 -4.47
CA ILE A 407 8.47 24.13 -5.74
C ILE A 407 7.34 25.17 -5.57
N LEU A 408 6.24 24.82 -4.90
CA LEU A 408 5.13 25.75 -4.68
C LEU A 408 5.53 26.94 -3.82
N ASN A 409 6.30 26.71 -2.76
CA ASN A 409 6.78 27.80 -1.89
C ASN A 409 7.75 28.74 -2.61
N SER A 410 8.57 28.25 -3.53
CA SER A 410 9.44 29.13 -4.34
C SER A 410 8.66 30.04 -5.31
N HIS A 411 7.36 29.77 -5.52
CA HIS A 411 6.44 30.58 -6.33
C HIS A 411 5.34 31.25 -5.50
N GLY A 412 5.57 31.48 -4.18
CA GLY A 412 4.67 32.29 -3.38
C GLY A 412 3.48 31.56 -2.74
N TYR A 413 3.52 30.22 -2.62
CA TYR A 413 2.41 29.47 -2.00
C TYR A 413 2.17 29.84 -0.52
N THR A 414 3.23 30.09 0.22
CA THR A 414 3.14 30.51 1.63
C THR A 414 2.51 31.89 1.75
N GLU A 415 2.89 32.83 0.90
CA GLU A 415 2.37 34.20 0.82
C GLU A 415 0.87 34.20 0.47
N MET A 416 0.48 33.39 -0.51
CA MET A 416 -0.93 33.20 -0.89
C MET A 416 -1.75 32.68 0.30
N LYS A 417 -1.26 31.68 1.03
CA LYS A 417 -1.94 31.09 2.19
C LYS A 417 -2.16 32.10 3.31
N HIS A 418 -1.24 33.07 3.48
CA HIS A 418 -1.34 34.14 4.46
C HIS A 418 -2.09 35.37 3.97
N GLY A 419 -2.57 35.37 2.72
CA GLY A 419 -3.27 36.51 2.10
C GLY A 419 -2.39 37.71 1.83
N THR A 420 -1.08 37.51 1.71
CA THR A 420 -0.08 38.56 1.47
C THR A 420 0.48 38.55 0.05
N ALA A 421 0.04 37.58 -0.78
CA ALA A 421 0.49 37.48 -2.16
C ALA A 421 -0.03 38.63 -3.03
N SER A 422 0.82 39.17 -3.91
CA SER A 422 0.42 40.12 -4.97
C SER A 422 -0.33 39.37 -6.10
N GLU A 423 -1.05 40.12 -6.96
CA GLU A 423 -1.72 39.56 -8.13
C GLU A 423 -0.72 38.82 -9.05
N ASP A 424 0.45 39.43 -9.31
CA ASP A 424 1.51 38.83 -10.13
C ASP A 424 2.00 37.51 -9.52
N GLN A 425 2.17 37.43 -8.20
CA GLN A 425 2.56 36.18 -7.49
C GLN A 425 1.47 35.11 -7.57
N SER A 426 0.21 35.52 -7.55
CA SER A 426 -0.92 34.58 -7.70
C SER A 426 -0.96 33.96 -9.09
N GLU A 427 -0.71 34.75 -10.14
CA GLU A 427 -0.62 34.24 -11.53
C GLU A 427 0.58 33.32 -11.71
N GLU A 428 1.74 33.70 -11.19
CA GLU A 428 2.96 32.87 -11.25
C GLU A 428 2.76 31.54 -10.53
N LEU A 429 2.15 31.55 -9.34
CA LEU A 429 1.81 30.35 -8.58
C LEU A 429 0.83 29.45 -9.35
N HIS A 430 -0.22 30.02 -9.96
CA HIS A 430 -1.20 29.28 -10.74
C HIS A 430 -0.54 28.60 -11.95
N ALA A 431 0.36 29.31 -12.67
CA ALA A 431 1.16 28.75 -13.75
C ALA A 431 2.09 27.64 -13.26
N ALA A 432 2.74 27.80 -12.10
CA ALA A 432 3.59 26.79 -11.49
C ALA A 432 2.78 25.53 -11.09
N MET A 433 1.58 25.69 -10.53
CA MET A 433 0.68 24.57 -10.19
C MET A 433 0.27 23.79 -11.44
N PHE A 434 -0.11 24.48 -12.51
CA PHE A 434 -0.44 23.84 -13.78
C PHE A 434 0.77 23.13 -14.41
N ASN A 435 1.94 23.74 -14.37
CA ASN A 435 3.17 23.13 -14.84
C ASN A 435 3.54 21.87 -14.06
N ILE A 436 3.41 21.87 -12.72
CA ILE A 436 3.63 20.68 -11.90
C ILE A 436 2.62 19.59 -12.29
N LEU A 437 1.35 19.95 -12.46
CA LEU A 437 0.29 19.01 -12.83
C LEU A 437 0.60 18.26 -14.13
N CYS A 438 1.22 18.92 -15.10
CA CYS A 438 1.53 18.35 -16.40
C CYS A 438 2.94 17.74 -16.50
N LEU A 439 3.97 18.52 -16.11
CA LEU A 439 5.37 18.14 -16.35
C LEU A 439 5.85 17.03 -15.43
N LEU A 440 5.36 16.98 -14.19
CA LEU A 440 5.75 15.93 -13.24
C LEU A 440 5.30 14.54 -13.68
N PRO A 441 4.03 14.30 -14.08
CA PRO A 441 3.62 13.02 -14.67
C PRO A 441 4.37 12.66 -15.95
N ILE A 442 4.67 13.65 -16.83
CA ILE A 442 5.47 13.43 -18.03
C ILE A 442 6.88 12.92 -17.67
N ALA A 443 7.57 13.62 -16.78
CA ALA A 443 8.91 13.24 -16.33
C ALA A 443 8.92 11.85 -15.71
N ILE A 444 7.95 11.55 -14.83
CA ILE A 444 7.80 10.25 -14.18
C ILE A 444 7.53 9.16 -15.22
N ALA A 445 6.63 9.38 -16.19
CA ALA A 445 6.31 8.38 -17.22
C ALA A 445 7.54 8.05 -18.09
N VAL A 446 8.32 9.07 -18.49
CA VAL A 446 9.56 8.88 -19.25
C VAL A 446 10.58 8.07 -18.44
N LEU A 447 10.80 8.44 -17.18
CA LEU A 447 11.71 7.71 -16.30
C LEU A 447 11.26 6.27 -16.09
N GLN A 448 9.95 6.04 -15.89
CA GLN A 448 9.38 4.69 -15.75
C GLN A 448 9.60 3.85 -17.01
N LEU A 449 9.41 4.41 -18.20
CA LEU A 449 9.68 3.70 -19.46
C LEU A 449 11.16 3.31 -19.60
N ILE A 450 12.08 4.18 -19.19
CA ILE A 450 13.54 3.90 -19.23
C ILE A 450 13.90 2.79 -18.23
N VAL A 451 13.44 2.92 -16.98
CA VAL A 451 13.78 1.99 -15.88
C VAL A 451 13.14 0.62 -16.08
N TRP A 452 11.90 0.57 -16.63
CA TRP A 452 11.17 -0.68 -16.82
C TRP A 452 11.64 -1.48 -18.05
N ARG A 453 12.23 -0.82 -19.04
CA ARG A 453 12.65 -1.47 -20.30
C ARG A 453 13.55 -2.70 -20.11
N PRO A 454 14.53 -2.72 -19.18
CA PRO A 454 15.42 -3.86 -18.99
C PRO A 454 14.80 -5.04 -18.21
N TYR A 455 13.58 -4.89 -17.68
CA TYR A 455 12.88 -5.95 -16.94
C TYR A 455 12.58 -7.13 -17.87
N SER A 456 13.04 -8.33 -17.51
CA SER A 456 13.02 -9.49 -18.41
C SER A 456 12.01 -10.57 -18.03
N ILE A 457 11.50 -10.60 -16.78
CA ILE A 457 10.50 -11.57 -16.36
C ILE A 457 9.17 -11.16 -17.00
N ARG A 458 8.85 -11.77 -18.11
CA ARG A 458 7.57 -11.60 -18.77
C ARG A 458 6.76 -12.84 -18.46
N SER A 459 5.70 -12.70 -17.67
CA SER A 459 4.69 -13.77 -17.48
C SER A 459 4.05 -14.06 -18.84
N SER A 460 4.79 -14.71 -19.73
CA SER A 460 4.22 -15.31 -20.90
C SER A 460 3.70 -16.69 -20.47
N HIS A 461 2.55 -17.10 -20.99
CA HIS A 461 1.96 -18.43 -20.90
C HIS A 461 2.98 -19.54 -21.28
N LYS A 462 4.06 -19.69 -20.55
CA LYS A 462 4.85 -20.93 -20.59
C LYS A 462 4.20 -21.88 -19.60
N ILE A 463 3.21 -22.62 -20.13
CA ILE A 463 2.93 -23.97 -19.67
C ILE A 463 4.27 -24.69 -19.75
N VAL A 464 5.01 -24.73 -18.65
CA VAL A 464 6.11 -25.67 -18.53
C VAL A 464 5.42 -27.03 -18.39
N PRO A 465 5.56 -27.95 -19.38
CA PRO A 465 5.08 -29.29 -19.17
C PRO A 465 5.88 -29.85 -18.00
N VAL A 466 5.18 -30.21 -16.93
CA VAL A 466 5.74 -31.05 -15.88
C VAL A 466 6.09 -32.36 -16.56
N HIS A 467 7.36 -32.54 -16.86
CA HIS A 467 7.86 -33.90 -17.17
C HIS A 467 7.67 -34.70 -15.88
N LEU A 468 6.61 -35.48 -15.87
CA LEU A 468 6.47 -36.64 -15.01
C LEU A 468 7.58 -37.59 -15.46
N GLU A 469 8.74 -37.53 -14.85
CA GLU A 469 9.67 -38.65 -14.87
C GLU A 469 9.11 -39.70 -13.90
N ASN A 470 8.89 -40.89 -14.51
CA ASN A 470 8.42 -42.14 -13.90
C ASN A 470 9.28 -42.61 -12.71
#